data_4cfe3cdd7207553f61cc75c53947a53e
#
_entry.id   4cfe3cdd7207553f61cc75c53947a53e
#
_cell.length_a   1.000
_cell.length_b   1.000
_cell.length_c   1.000
_cell.angle_alpha   90.00
_cell.angle_beta   90.00
_cell.angle_gamma   90.00
#
_symmetry.space_group_name_H-M   'P 1'
#
loop_
_entity.id
_entity.type
_entity.pdbx_description
1 polymer ?
#
loop_
_entity_poly.entity_id
_entity_poly.type
_entity_poly.pdbx_seq_one_letter_code
_entity_poly.pdbx_strand_id
1 'polypeptide(L)'
;MKISIVLLHLMLCTVTLSACEKATFGYDTTAVDPETNEPVKPPATVNTCEKCLVVSEQYKDRVAILDVNSGSFIWEWTPQTSNVAPEHYAWFRLIDEAKPVYDRKYILLTATSGAIALVRISDKKTVWYAFADGKPHSAELLPDGNIVSSGPTPGILTFFKVDTLVSGTNVQKRTYTLGDGHNVVWDKKRNVLWAASKDRLKSFRYNNNCQDPYLGEEVSSTPLPGNLPHDLSPVYGKEALWLSTSHNIYQFDIATSKFTLQTSPLQNKVKSLSSGPDGFPVVVVQGKADYWTDEIKDINGARIYQEDNLKIYKARWFIDNSFGYLPGATITQCK
;
A
#
# COMPACT_ATOMS: atom_id res chain seq x y z
N MET A 1 34.91 78.21 31.77
CA MET A 1 33.83 77.22 31.71
C MET A 1 33.70 76.72 30.29
N LYS A 2 34.38 75.61 29.97
CA LYS A 2 34.42 75.07 28.58
C LYS A 2 33.40 73.88 28.52
N ILE A 3 32.47 73.98 27.61
CA ILE A 3 31.47 72.92 27.32
C ILE A 3 32.02 72.13 26.17
N SER A 4 32.36 70.87 26.40
CA SER A 4 32.72 69.89 25.34
C SER A 4 31.49 69.21 24.83
N ILE A 5 31.28 69.32 23.52
CA ILE A 5 30.22 68.63 22.79
C ILE A 5 30.77 67.27 22.33
N VAL A 6 30.22 66.18 22.82
CA VAL A 6 30.55 64.81 22.32
C VAL A 6 29.62 64.50 21.15
N LEU A 7 30.16 64.33 19.94
CA LEU A 7 29.42 63.81 18.81
C LEU A 7 29.29 62.30 18.92
N LEU A 8 28.06 61.83 18.98
CA LEU A 8 27.73 60.41 18.95
C LEU A 8 27.59 59.95 17.46
N HIS A 9 28.52 59.16 16.96
CA HIS A 9 28.43 58.55 15.63
C HIS A 9 27.48 57.33 15.69
N LEU A 10 26.33 57.44 15.05
CA LEU A 10 25.40 56.32 14.85
C LEU A 10 25.93 55.49 13.66
N MET A 11 26.47 54.32 13.97
CA MET A 11 26.89 53.35 12.96
C MET A 11 25.68 52.54 12.50
N LEU A 12 25.18 52.83 11.29
CA LEU A 12 24.06 52.12 10.65
C LEU A 12 24.59 50.77 10.15
N CYS A 13 24.27 49.70 10.87
CA CYS A 13 24.59 48.33 10.43
C CYS A 13 23.54 47.88 9.44
N THR A 14 23.84 47.93 8.14
CA THR A 14 23.00 47.33 7.08
C THR A 14 23.16 45.83 7.11
N VAL A 15 22.14 45.13 7.61
CA VAL A 15 22.04 43.67 7.52
C VAL A 15 21.60 43.32 6.07
N THR A 16 22.54 42.87 5.26
CA THR A 16 22.23 42.23 3.98
C THR A 16 21.66 40.86 4.23
N LEU A 17 20.34 40.68 4.02
CA LEU A 17 19.69 39.39 3.92
C LEU A 17 20.24 38.68 2.68
N SER A 18 21.21 37.78 2.89
CA SER A 18 21.60 36.81 1.87
C SER A 18 20.46 35.83 1.67
N ALA A 19 19.72 36.00 0.58
CA ALA A 19 18.72 35.02 0.13
C ALA A 19 19.48 33.71 -0.17
N CYS A 20 19.20 32.67 0.60
CA CYS A 20 19.65 31.32 0.29
C CYS A 20 18.84 30.86 -0.94
N GLU A 21 19.38 31.04 -2.14
CA GLU A 21 18.84 30.42 -3.35
C GLU A 21 18.92 28.90 -3.14
N LYS A 22 17.74 28.27 -3.09
CA LYS A 22 17.63 26.81 -3.24
C LYS A 22 18.22 26.47 -4.60
N ALA A 23 19.38 25.83 -4.62
CA ALA A 23 19.92 25.21 -5.82
C ALA A 23 18.90 24.18 -6.30
N THR A 24 18.07 24.55 -7.26
CA THR A 24 17.31 23.60 -8.06
C THR A 24 18.33 22.93 -8.96
N PHE A 25 18.67 21.68 -8.69
CA PHE A 25 19.35 20.84 -9.65
C PHE A 25 18.42 20.73 -10.86
N GLY A 26 18.60 21.63 -11.83
CA GLY A 26 17.97 21.51 -13.12
C GLY A 26 18.58 20.33 -13.85
N TYR A 27 17.76 19.36 -14.23
CA TYR A 27 18.18 18.31 -15.15
C TYR A 27 18.51 18.98 -16.49
N ASP A 28 19.67 18.69 -17.05
CA ASP A 28 20.05 19.20 -18.36
C ASP A 28 19.17 18.55 -19.43
N THR A 29 18.13 19.27 -19.85
CA THR A 29 17.18 18.82 -20.87
C THR A 29 17.78 18.78 -22.28
N THR A 30 19.06 19.14 -22.44
CA THR A 30 19.78 19.10 -23.72
C THR A 30 20.62 17.85 -23.90
N ALA A 31 20.76 17.01 -22.84
CA ALA A 31 21.47 15.76 -22.93
C ALA A 31 20.75 14.80 -23.87
N VAL A 32 21.48 14.23 -24.81
CA VAL A 32 20.99 13.26 -25.81
C VAL A 32 21.68 11.92 -25.53
N ASP A 33 20.94 10.85 -25.59
CA ASP A 33 21.46 9.49 -25.48
C ASP A 33 22.40 9.21 -26.68
N PRO A 34 23.69 8.90 -26.43
CA PRO A 34 24.67 8.69 -27.51
C PRO A 34 24.39 7.46 -28.39
N GLU A 35 23.59 6.50 -27.92
CA GLU A 35 23.23 5.29 -28.66
C GLU A 35 21.97 5.47 -29.52
N THR A 36 21.00 6.24 -29.04
CA THR A 36 19.70 6.39 -29.72
C THR A 36 19.51 7.75 -30.38
N ASN A 37 20.35 8.75 -30.05
CA ASN A 37 20.26 10.14 -30.47
C ASN A 37 18.93 10.84 -30.05
N GLU A 38 18.25 10.27 -29.03
CA GLU A 38 17.02 10.85 -28.46
C GLU A 38 17.33 11.66 -27.19
N PRO A 39 16.50 12.65 -26.83
CA PRO A 39 16.66 13.38 -25.59
C PRO A 39 16.62 12.44 -24.38
N VAL A 40 17.61 12.52 -23.50
CA VAL A 40 17.63 11.74 -22.27
C VAL A 40 16.43 12.11 -21.41
N LYS A 41 15.48 11.18 -21.26
CA LYS A 41 14.29 11.37 -20.41
C LYS A 41 14.74 11.40 -18.95
N PRO A 42 14.35 12.42 -18.16
CA PRO A 42 14.66 12.44 -16.72
C PRO A 42 14.17 11.16 -16.04
N PRO A 43 14.86 10.68 -15.00
CA PRO A 43 14.39 9.56 -14.21
C PRO A 43 12.95 9.78 -13.73
N ALA A 44 12.12 8.75 -13.79
CA ALA A 44 10.77 8.83 -13.30
C ALA A 44 10.76 9.15 -11.80
N THR A 45 9.88 10.04 -11.40
CA THR A 45 9.52 10.26 -9.99
C THR A 45 8.19 9.57 -9.70
N VAL A 46 7.82 9.41 -8.43
CA VAL A 46 6.53 8.80 -8.08
C VAL A 46 5.35 9.52 -8.75
N ASN A 47 5.42 10.83 -8.92
CA ASN A 47 4.35 11.63 -9.53
C ASN A 47 4.30 11.50 -11.06
N THR A 48 5.40 11.13 -11.71
CA THR A 48 5.52 11.02 -13.17
C THR A 48 5.60 9.58 -13.67
N CYS A 49 5.54 8.61 -12.76
CA CYS A 49 5.59 7.21 -13.12
C CYS A 49 4.31 6.74 -13.81
N GLU A 50 4.43 6.27 -15.02
CA GLU A 50 3.31 5.77 -15.82
C GLU A 50 2.95 4.32 -15.46
N LYS A 51 3.97 3.45 -15.28
CA LYS A 51 3.80 2.03 -14.95
C LYS A 51 4.63 1.68 -13.73
N CYS A 52 4.10 1.97 -12.54
CA CYS A 52 4.74 1.64 -11.29
C CYS A 52 4.03 0.55 -10.51
N LEU A 53 4.80 -0.23 -9.78
CA LEU A 53 4.33 -1.21 -8.81
C LEU A 53 4.71 -0.78 -7.40
N VAL A 54 3.78 -0.87 -6.46
CA VAL A 54 4.09 -0.89 -5.02
C VAL A 54 4.47 -2.32 -4.66
N VAL A 55 5.61 -2.49 -4.05
CA VAL A 55 6.22 -3.79 -3.73
C VAL A 55 6.43 -3.91 -2.23
N SER A 56 5.93 -5.00 -1.64
CA SER A 56 6.24 -5.44 -0.27
C SER A 56 7.46 -6.35 -0.31
N GLU A 57 8.58 -5.89 0.22
CA GLU A 57 9.86 -6.60 0.15
C GLU A 57 10.35 -6.92 1.56
N GLN A 58 10.47 -8.23 1.87
CA GLN A 58 10.69 -8.75 3.23
C GLN A 58 12.16 -8.89 3.62
N TYR A 59 13.09 -8.87 2.66
CA TYR A 59 14.53 -8.98 3.03
C TYR A 59 15.06 -7.73 3.74
N LYS A 60 14.61 -6.54 3.27
CA LYS A 60 14.96 -5.25 3.88
C LYS A 60 13.84 -4.67 4.75
N ASP A 61 12.75 -5.44 4.98
CA ASP A 61 11.55 -4.96 5.70
C ASP A 61 11.08 -3.58 5.17
N ARG A 62 10.93 -3.47 3.83
CA ARG A 62 10.61 -2.21 3.15
C ARG A 62 9.36 -2.30 2.29
N VAL A 63 8.75 -1.14 2.08
CA VAL A 63 7.86 -0.88 0.94
C VAL A 63 8.64 -0.08 -0.09
N ALA A 64 8.55 -0.47 -1.35
CA ALA A 64 9.20 0.24 -2.44
C ALA A 64 8.24 0.50 -3.61
N ILE A 65 8.51 1.52 -4.41
CA ILE A 65 7.82 1.77 -5.68
C ILE A 65 8.82 1.52 -6.81
N LEU A 66 8.49 0.53 -7.62
CA LEU A 66 9.27 0.10 -8.78
C LEU A 66 8.70 0.72 -10.04
N ASP A 67 9.49 1.47 -10.78
CA ASP A 67 9.16 1.84 -12.16
C ASP A 67 9.50 0.67 -13.09
N VAL A 68 8.46 0.06 -13.66
CA VAL A 68 8.60 -1.11 -14.54
C VAL A 68 9.33 -0.76 -15.83
N ASN A 69 9.18 0.47 -16.34
CA ASN A 69 9.81 0.87 -17.61
C ASN A 69 11.34 1.01 -17.49
N SER A 70 11.82 1.53 -16.37
CA SER A 70 13.27 1.66 -16.10
C SER A 70 13.87 0.48 -15.34
N GLY A 71 13.02 -0.38 -14.74
CA GLY A 71 13.46 -1.46 -13.86
C GLY A 71 14.09 -0.97 -12.56
N SER A 72 13.77 0.23 -12.10
CA SER A 72 14.42 0.87 -10.94
C SER A 72 13.43 1.17 -9.81
N PHE A 73 13.87 1.01 -8.57
CA PHE A 73 13.13 1.51 -7.41
C PHE A 73 13.29 3.03 -7.31
N ILE A 74 12.19 3.75 -7.46
CA ILE A 74 12.16 5.22 -7.45
C ILE A 74 11.73 5.82 -6.11
N TRP A 75 11.25 4.99 -5.20
CA TRP A 75 10.86 5.37 -3.84
C TRP A 75 10.96 4.15 -2.92
N GLU A 76 11.43 4.38 -1.69
CA GLU A 76 11.52 3.35 -0.65
C GLU A 76 11.17 3.94 0.70
N TRP A 77 10.57 3.12 1.54
CA TRP A 77 10.26 3.42 2.93
C TRP A 77 10.60 2.24 3.83
N THR A 78 11.20 2.54 4.98
CA THR A 78 11.36 1.63 6.11
C THR A 78 10.97 2.34 7.40
N PRO A 79 10.65 1.65 8.50
CA PRO A 79 10.33 2.32 9.76
C PRO A 79 11.49 3.18 10.27
N GLN A 80 12.75 2.82 9.99
CA GLN A 80 13.96 3.55 10.39
C GLN A 80 14.14 4.87 9.63
N THR A 81 13.64 4.96 8.40
CA THR A 81 13.72 6.17 7.57
C THR A 81 12.51 7.10 7.77
N SER A 82 11.68 6.82 8.77
CA SER A 82 10.46 7.54 9.07
C SER A 82 10.43 8.00 10.54
N ASN A 83 9.28 8.44 11.00
CA ASN A 83 9.03 8.89 12.37
C ASN A 83 8.38 7.81 13.26
N VAL A 84 8.55 6.54 12.94
CA VAL A 84 8.15 5.42 13.80
C VAL A 84 9.04 5.41 15.04
N ALA A 85 8.47 5.17 16.21
CA ALA A 85 9.24 5.06 17.44
C ALA A 85 10.18 3.84 17.39
N PRO A 86 11.47 3.98 17.76
CA PRO A 86 12.46 2.90 17.61
C PRO A 86 12.07 1.59 18.28
N GLU A 87 11.38 1.64 19.43
CA GLU A 87 10.88 0.47 20.15
C GLU A 87 9.83 -0.33 19.37
N HIS A 88 9.23 0.28 18.33
CA HIS A 88 8.22 -0.35 17.49
C HIS A 88 8.77 -0.85 16.14
N TYR A 89 10.05 -0.67 15.81
CA TYR A 89 10.62 -1.13 14.54
C TYR A 89 10.41 -2.62 14.28
N ALA A 90 10.47 -3.44 15.34
CA ALA A 90 10.27 -4.87 15.25
C ALA A 90 8.86 -5.27 14.76
N TRP A 91 7.84 -4.41 14.91
CA TRP A 91 6.49 -4.67 14.41
C TRP A 91 6.41 -4.67 12.88
N PHE A 92 7.35 -3.97 12.23
CA PHE A 92 7.41 -3.80 10.78
C PHE A 92 8.25 -4.86 10.06
N ARG A 93 8.62 -5.93 10.74
CA ARG A 93 9.34 -7.03 10.08
C ARG A 93 8.37 -7.85 9.24
N LEU A 94 8.87 -8.34 8.09
CA LEU A 94 8.11 -9.11 7.13
C LEU A 94 6.90 -8.32 6.61
N ILE A 95 7.16 -7.27 5.84
CA ILE A 95 6.12 -6.49 5.17
C ILE A 95 5.33 -7.40 4.23
N ASP A 96 4.01 -7.47 4.44
CA ASP A 96 3.13 -8.38 3.69
C ASP A 96 2.40 -7.71 2.53
N GLU A 97 1.67 -6.65 2.81
CA GLU A 97 0.91 -5.94 1.78
C GLU A 97 1.18 -4.44 1.83
N ALA A 98 1.14 -3.81 0.67
CA ALA A 98 1.17 -2.37 0.51
C ALA A 98 0.20 -1.96 -0.60
N LYS A 99 -0.71 -1.03 -0.29
CA LYS A 99 -1.74 -0.52 -1.21
C LYS A 99 -1.66 0.99 -1.32
N PRO A 100 -1.71 1.57 -2.54
CA PRO A 100 -1.89 3.00 -2.69
C PRO A 100 -3.31 3.39 -2.26
N VAL A 101 -3.43 4.44 -1.46
CA VAL A 101 -4.70 4.98 -0.97
C VAL A 101 -4.70 6.51 -1.07
N TYR A 102 -5.88 7.15 -0.95
CA TYR A 102 -6.04 8.60 -1.00
C TYR A 102 -5.40 9.22 -2.26
N ASP A 103 -5.84 8.78 -3.45
CA ASP A 103 -5.30 9.20 -4.75
C ASP A 103 -3.77 9.03 -4.84
N ARG A 104 -3.28 7.90 -4.39
CA ARG A 104 -1.84 7.56 -4.39
C ARG A 104 -0.97 8.53 -3.58
N LYS A 105 -1.54 9.30 -2.66
CA LYS A 105 -0.78 10.19 -1.78
C LYS A 105 -0.20 9.44 -0.59
N TYR A 106 -0.76 8.28 -0.27
CA TYR A 106 -0.36 7.45 0.87
C TYR A 106 -0.27 5.98 0.47
N ILE A 107 0.53 5.25 1.25
CA ILE A 107 0.59 3.79 1.24
C ILE A 107 -0.02 3.29 2.54
N LEU A 108 -1.02 2.40 2.44
CA LEU A 108 -1.49 1.57 3.54
C LEU A 108 -0.71 0.26 3.49
N LEU A 109 -0.02 -0.08 4.57
CA LEU A 109 0.81 -1.29 4.64
C LEU A 109 0.48 -2.17 5.85
N THR A 110 0.81 -3.46 5.73
CA THR A 110 0.80 -4.45 6.81
C THR A 110 2.14 -5.15 6.92
N ALA A 111 2.45 -5.66 8.10
CA ALA A 111 3.60 -6.52 8.32
C ALA A 111 3.23 -7.71 9.21
N THR A 112 3.68 -8.93 8.88
CA THR A 112 3.41 -10.16 9.64
C THR A 112 3.72 -10.00 11.13
N SER A 113 4.72 -9.18 11.49
CA SER A 113 5.08 -8.95 12.90
C SER A 113 4.14 -8.01 13.66
N GLY A 114 3.04 -7.56 13.03
CA GLY A 114 1.92 -6.91 13.69
C GLY A 114 1.67 -5.46 13.30
N ALA A 115 2.54 -4.80 12.52
CA ALA A 115 2.30 -3.42 12.14
C ALA A 115 1.22 -3.26 11.07
N ILE A 116 0.40 -2.21 11.25
CA ILE A 116 -0.41 -1.57 10.21
C ILE A 116 0.01 -0.11 10.20
N ALA A 117 0.23 0.46 9.02
CA ALA A 117 0.61 1.87 8.93
C ALA A 117 0.09 2.57 7.69
N LEU A 118 -0.09 3.87 7.82
CA LEU A 118 -0.39 4.81 6.75
C LEU A 118 0.80 5.74 6.55
N VAL A 119 1.48 5.61 5.42
CA VAL A 119 2.70 6.34 5.08
C VAL A 119 2.42 7.36 3.99
N ARG A 120 2.77 8.62 4.23
CA ARG A 120 2.68 9.68 3.21
C ARG A 120 3.86 9.59 2.25
N ILE A 121 3.57 9.55 0.94
CA ILE A 121 4.58 9.32 -0.10
C ILE A 121 5.54 10.51 -0.23
N SER A 122 5.04 11.74 -0.18
CA SER A 122 5.80 12.94 -0.48
C SER A 122 7.01 13.18 0.43
N ASP A 123 6.93 12.75 1.69
CA ASP A 123 7.97 12.96 2.72
C ASP A 123 8.33 11.69 3.50
N LYS A 124 7.76 10.55 3.12
CA LYS A 124 7.94 9.24 3.76
C LYS A 124 7.52 9.20 5.24
N LYS A 125 6.74 10.18 5.68
CA LYS A 125 6.27 10.24 7.06
C LYS A 125 5.17 9.22 7.32
N THR A 126 5.33 8.41 8.35
CA THR A 126 4.25 7.57 8.89
C THR A 126 3.28 8.45 9.66
N VAL A 127 2.12 8.71 9.05
CA VAL A 127 1.12 9.62 9.62
C VAL A 127 0.25 8.96 10.67
N TRP A 128 0.18 7.62 10.63
CA TRP A 128 -0.50 6.79 11.61
C TRP A 128 0.05 5.37 11.55
N TYR A 129 0.14 4.69 12.69
CA TYR A 129 0.42 3.26 12.76
C TYR A 129 -0.14 2.65 14.04
N ALA A 130 -0.40 1.34 14.01
CA ALA A 130 -0.90 0.57 15.14
C ALA A 130 -0.34 -0.85 15.14
N PHE A 131 -0.47 -1.53 16.29
CA PHE A 131 -0.22 -2.96 16.40
C PHE A 131 -1.53 -3.74 16.28
N ALA A 132 -1.62 -4.62 15.28
CA ALA A 132 -2.72 -5.56 15.11
C ALA A 132 -2.44 -6.84 15.90
N ASP A 133 -3.46 -7.36 16.55
CA ASP A 133 -3.41 -8.72 17.08
C ASP A 133 -3.53 -9.69 15.90
N GLY A 134 -2.72 -10.74 15.91
CA GLY A 134 -2.59 -11.65 14.77
C GLY A 134 -1.52 -11.18 13.79
N LYS A 135 -1.24 -11.98 12.80
CA LYS A 135 -0.24 -11.70 11.75
C LYS A 135 -0.94 -11.04 10.57
N PRO A 136 -1.04 -9.69 10.50
CA PRO A 136 -1.85 -9.04 9.48
C PRO A 136 -1.23 -9.21 8.08
N HIS A 137 -1.99 -9.82 7.17
CA HIS A 137 -1.58 -10.07 5.79
C HIS A 137 -2.26 -9.15 4.79
N SER A 138 -3.29 -8.43 5.21
CA SER A 138 -4.00 -7.45 4.40
C SER A 138 -4.64 -6.38 5.27
N ALA A 139 -4.74 -5.17 4.76
CA ALA A 139 -5.53 -4.10 5.36
C ALA A 139 -6.33 -3.36 4.31
N GLU A 140 -7.41 -2.71 4.75
CA GLU A 140 -8.28 -1.92 3.88
C GLU A 140 -8.71 -0.63 4.55
N LEU A 141 -8.81 0.43 3.73
CA LEU A 141 -9.32 1.73 4.15
C LEU A 141 -10.85 1.71 4.07
N LEU A 142 -11.50 2.10 5.15
CA LEU A 142 -12.95 2.21 5.25
C LEU A 142 -13.43 3.63 4.86
N PRO A 143 -14.71 3.81 4.50
CA PRO A 143 -15.21 5.08 3.94
C PRO A 143 -15.09 6.29 4.89
N ASP A 144 -15.01 6.07 6.18
CA ASP A 144 -14.85 7.10 7.22
C ASP A 144 -13.38 7.36 7.60
N GLY A 145 -12.43 6.74 6.90
CA GLY A 145 -11.00 6.86 7.15
C GLY A 145 -10.44 5.90 8.20
N ASN A 146 -11.29 5.10 8.82
CA ASN A 146 -10.86 4.00 9.68
C ASN A 146 -10.22 2.89 8.85
N ILE A 147 -9.53 1.97 9.52
CA ILE A 147 -8.80 0.88 8.86
C ILE A 147 -9.25 -0.45 9.46
N VAL A 148 -9.38 -1.46 8.59
CA VAL A 148 -9.54 -2.85 9.00
C VAL A 148 -8.35 -3.67 8.49
N SER A 149 -7.83 -4.58 9.32
CA SER A 149 -6.84 -5.57 8.89
C SER A 149 -7.36 -6.98 9.04
N SER A 150 -6.77 -7.89 8.25
CA SER A 150 -7.04 -9.31 8.30
C SER A 150 -5.76 -10.08 8.60
N GLY A 151 -5.80 -10.94 9.62
CA GLY A 151 -4.66 -11.77 10.04
C GLY A 151 -5.06 -13.23 10.23
N PRO A 152 -4.36 -14.20 9.56
CA PRO A 152 -4.74 -15.60 9.58
C PRO A 152 -4.53 -16.29 10.92
N THR A 153 -3.66 -15.79 11.77
CA THR A 153 -3.31 -16.41 13.05
C THR A 153 -3.50 -15.40 14.19
N PRO A 154 -4.56 -15.52 15.00
CA PRO A 154 -5.51 -16.64 15.13
C PRO A 154 -6.73 -16.61 14.18
N GLY A 155 -6.74 -15.83 13.12
CA GLY A 155 -7.87 -15.72 12.18
C GLY A 155 -8.88 -14.65 12.60
N ILE A 156 -8.42 -13.38 12.52
CA ILE A 156 -9.20 -12.22 12.98
C ILE A 156 -9.21 -11.09 11.96
N LEU A 157 -10.30 -10.33 11.99
CA LEU A 157 -10.32 -8.96 11.50
C LEU A 157 -10.11 -8.03 12.69
N THR A 158 -9.25 -7.01 12.50
CA THR A 158 -9.04 -5.97 13.51
C THR A 158 -9.43 -4.62 12.92
N PHE A 159 -10.39 -3.95 13.53
CA PHE A 159 -10.89 -2.63 13.17
C PHE A 159 -10.21 -1.59 14.04
N PHE A 160 -9.66 -0.55 13.43
CA PHE A 160 -8.94 0.52 14.09
C PHE A 160 -9.67 1.84 13.89
N LYS A 161 -9.88 2.55 14.97
CA LYS A 161 -10.23 3.98 14.91
C LYS A 161 -8.96 4.76 14.58
N VAL A 162 -8.93 5.37 13.41
CA VAL A 162 -7.78 6.16 12.94
C VAL A 162 -7.88 7.59 13.46
N ASP A 163 -6.88 7.95 14.24
CA ASP A 163 -6.61 9.33 14.68
C ASP A 163 -5.12 9.59 14.46
N THR A 164 -4.76 10.54 13.59
CA THR A 164 -3.36 10.84 13.29
C THR A 164 -2.59 11.46 14.45
N LEU A 165 -3.27 11.82 15.54
CA LEU A 165 -2.64 12.27 16.77
C LEU A 165 -2.34 11.10 17.73
N VAL A 166 -2.89 9.92 17.48
CA VAL A 166 -2.75 8.72 18.31
C VAL A 166 -2.21 7.57 17.48
N SER A 167 -1.01 7.12 17.79
CA SER A 167 -0.35 6.00 17.10
C SER A 167 0.27 5.02 18.10
N GLY A 168 0.71 3.86 17.60
CA GLY A 168 1.37 2.84 18.41
C GLY A 168 0.39 1.98 19.20
N THR A 169 0.63 1.82 20.50
CA THR A 169 -0.16 0.91 21.38
C THR A 169 -1.48 1.48 21.85
N ASN A 170 -1.66 2.80 21.78
CA ASN A 170 -2.83 3.48 22.35
C ASN A 170 -4.01 3.61 21.38
N VAL A 171 -3.90 3.01 20.20
CA VAL A 171 -4.95 3.05 19.18
C VAL A 171 -6.14 2.20 19.61
N GLN A 172 -7.34 2.79 19.58
CA GLN A 172 -8.59 2.07 19.84
C GLN A 172 -8.85 1.06 18.74
N LYS A 173 -9.10 -0.20 19.12
CA LYS A 173 -9.35 -1.30 18.16
C LYS A 173 -10.38 -2.28 18.69
N ARG A 174 -11.05 -2.97 17.76
CA ARG A 174 -11.95 -4.10 18.02
C ARG A 174 -11.62 -5.26 17.09
N THR A 175 -11.82 -6.49 17.56
CA THR A 175 -11.56 -7.70 16.79
C THR A 175 -12.83 -8.49 16.51
N TYR A 176 -12.85 -9.16 15.35
CA TYR A 176 -13.89 -10.12 14.95
C TYR A 176 -13.22 -11.42 14.50
N THR A 177 -13.67 -12.57 15.00
CA THR A 177 -13.15 -13.88 14.59
C THR A 177 -13.68 -14.26 13.22
N LEU A 178 -12.77 -14.36 12.23
CA LEU A 178 -13.12 -14.74 10.86
C LEU A 178 -12.77 -16.20 10.51
N GLY A 179 -11.79 -16.76 11.21
CA GLY A 179 -11.23 -18.08 10.89
C GLY A 179 -10.30 -18.03 9.68
N ASP A 180 -8.97 -18.05 9.93
CA ASP A 180 -7.90 -18.02 8.90
C ASP A 180 -8.09 -16.91 7.85
N GLY A 181 -8.44 -15.70 8.32
CA GLY A 181 -8.68 -14.55 7.45
C GLY A 181 -7.38 -14.01 6.87
N HIS A 182 -7.23 -14.03 5.53
CA HIS A 182 -6.01 -13.57 4.88
C HIS A 182 -6.16 -12.21 4.18
N ASN A 183 -7.37 -11.85 3.74
CA ASN A 183 -7.54 -10.69 2.89
C ASN A 183 -8.85 -9.96 3.14
N VAL A 184 -8.82 -8.65 2.90
CA VAL A 184 -9.98 -7.77 2.93
C VAL A 184 -9.97 -6.82 1.73
N VAL A 185 -11.18 -6.53 1.20
CA VAL A 185 -11.41 -5.57 0.11
C VAL A 185 -12.70 -4.80 0.40
N TRP A 186 -12.61 -3.47 0.36
CA TRP A 186 -13.77 -2.60 0.45
C TRP A 186 -14.45 -2.43 -0.91
N ASP A 187 -15.75 -2.69 -0.97
CA ASP A 187 -16.62 -2.47 -2.13
C ASP A 187 -17.50 -1.24 -1.86
N LYS A 188 -17.08 -0.09 -2.38
CA LYS A 188 -17.82 1.16 -2.15
C LYS A 188 -19.20 1.17 -2.80
N LYS A 189 -19.37 0.46 -3.93
CA LYS A 189 -20.65 0.43 -4.65
C LYS A 189 -21.73 -0.30 -3.85
N ARG A 190 -21.35 -1.38 -3.16
CA ARG A 190 -22.28 -2.20 -2.35
C ARG A 190 -22.27 -1.84 -0.88
N ASN A 191 -21.33 -0.97 -0.47
CA ASN A 191 -21.09 -0.60 0.93
C ASN A 191 -20.86 -1.84 1.81
N VAL A 192 -19.97 -2.74 1.35
CA VAL A 192 -19.61 -3.98 2.05
C VAL A 192 -18.11 -4.19 2.09
N LEU A 193 -17.66 -4.86 3.14
CA LEU A 193 -16.32 -5.41 3.27
C LEU A 193 -16.33 -6.86 2.83
N TRP A 194 -15.59 -7.19 1.79
CA TRP A 194 -15.28 -8.56 1.41
C TRP A 194 -14.12 -9.08 2.25
N ALA A 195 -14.24 -10.30 2.74
CA ALA A 195 -13.20 -10.97 3.51
C ALA A 195 -13.10 -12.45 3.13
N ALA A 196 -11.90 -12.89 2.78
CA ALA A 196 -11.64 -14.31 2.50
C ALA A 196 -11.22 -15.01 3.80
N SER A 197 -11.99 -16.00 4.21
CA SER A 197 -11.69 -16.93 5.31
C SER A 197 -11.10 -18.23 4.78
N LYS A 198 -10.87 -19.22 5.65
CA LYS A 198 -10.29 -20.52 5.30
C LYS A 198 -10.91 -21.20 4.07
N ASP A 199 -12.23 -21.18 3.99
CA ASP A 199 -13.02 -21.92 3.01
C ASP A 199 -14.19 -21.13 2.41
N ARG A 200 -14.30 -19.84 2.75
CA ARG A 200 -15.42 -19.00 2.30
C ARG A 200 -14.96 -17.58 1.96
N LEU A 201 -15.59 -17.03 0.92
CA LEU A 201 -15.60 -15.59 0.66
C LEU A 201 -16.88 -15.02 1.28
N LYS A 202 -16.71 -14.12 2.23
CA LYS A 202 -17.80 -13.46 2.96
C LYS A 202 -17.86 -11.98 2.62
N SER A 203 -19.05 -11.40 2.71
CA SER A 203 -19.21 -9.94 2.69
C SER A 203 -20.05 -9.49 3.89
N PHE A 204 -19.67 -8.33 4.44
CA PHE A 204 -20.28 -7.76 5.63
C PHE A 204 -20.65 -6.31 5.39
N ARG A 205 -21.77 -5.85 5.94
CA ARG A 205 -22.02 -4.42 6.10
C ARG A 205 -20.97 -3.83 7.03
N TYR A 206 -20.59 -2.60 6.78
CA TYR A 206 -19.87 -1.79 7.74
C TYR A 206 -20.88 -1.01 8.60
N ASN A 207 -20.63 -0.86 9.89
CA ASN A 207 -21.58 -0.19 10.78
C ASN A 207 -21.64 1.34 10.57
N ASN A 208 -20.74 1.92 9.78
CA ASN A 208 -20.60 3.35 9.52
C ASN A 208 -20.57 4.21 10.80
N ASN A 209 -20.09 3.63 11.89
CA ASN A 209 -19.85 4.34 13.14
C ASN A 209 -18.36 4.65 13.28
N CYS A 210 -17.97 5.85 12.87
CA CYS A 210 -16.55 6.19 12.84
C CYS A 210 -15.90 6.25 14.23
N GLN A 211 -16.67 6.45 15.30
CA GLN A 211 -16.13 6.45 16.67
C GLN A 211 -15.92 5.05 17.23
N ASP A 212 -16.65 4.05 16.70
CA ASP A 212 -16.55 2.64 17.09
C ASP A 212 -16.69 1.75 15.83
N PRO A 213 -15.66 1.75 14.95
CA PRO A 213 -15.71 1.02 13.69
C PRO A 213 -15.81 -0.49 13.90
N TYR A 214 -16.79 -1.13 13.24
CA TYR A 214 -16.99 -2.56 13.35
C TYR A 214 -17.85 -3.13 12.20
N LEU A 215 -17.98 -4.46 12.16
CA LEU A 215 -18.90 -5.13 11.25
C LEU A 215 -20.37 -4.92 11.66
N GLY A 216 -21.21 -4.76 10.66
CA GLY A 216 -22.64 -5.00 10.73
C GLY A 216 -22.99 -6.46 10.41
N GLU A 217 -24.10 -6.66 9.69
CA GLU A 217 -24.57 -7.99 9.30
C GLU A 217 -23.70 -8.66 8.23
N GLU A 218 -23.61 -9.99 8.24
CA GLU A 218 -23.10 -10.80 7.13
C GLU A 218 -24.11 -10.77 5.99
N VAL A 219 -23.71 -10.24 4.83
CA VAL A 219 -24.57 -10.09 3.64
C VAL A 219 -24.53 -11.34 2.76
N SER A 220 -23.33 -11.93 2.62
CA SER A 220 -23.13 -13.13 1.81
C SER A 220 -22.03 -14.01 2.33
N SER A 221 -22.08 -15.28 2.00
CA SER A 221 -21.09 -16.29 2.33
C SER A 221 -21.04 -17.35 1.24
N THR A 222 -20.04 -17.28 0.37
CA THR A 222 -19.85 -18.16 -0.78
C THR A 222 -18.72 -19.14 -0.51
N PRO A 223 -18.92 -20.48 -0.65
CA PRO A 223 -17.83 -21.44 -0.54
C PRO A 223 -16.72 -21.14 -1.55
N LEU A 224 -15.47 -21.20 -1.11
CA LEU A 224 -14.33 -21.08 -2.01
C LEU A 224 -14.19 -22.34 -2.88
N PRO A 225 -13.76 -22.22 -4.14
CA PRO A 225 -13.49 -23.38 -5.01
C PRO A 225 -12.19 -24.12 -4.64
N GLY A 226 -11.55 -23.75 -3.57
CA GLY A 226 -10.35 -24.31 -2.97
C GLY A 226 -10.24 -23.83 -1.54
N ASN A 227 -9.09 -24.04 -0.92
CA ASN A 227 -8.84 -23.62 0.46
C ASN A 227 -7.61 -22.72 0.55
N LEU A 228 -7.40 -22.12 1.73
CA LEU A 228 -6.26 -21.26 2.06
C LEU A 228 -6.09 -20.13 1.04
N PRO A 229 -6.98 -19.14 1.04
CA PRO A 229 -6.85 -17.98 0.17
C PRO A 229 -5.62 -17.17 0.55
N HIS A 230 -4.78 -16.80 -0.43
CA HIS A 230 -3.59 -15.99 -0.19
C HIS A 230 -3.74 -14.55 -0.67
N ASP A 231 -4.60 -14.30 -1.65
CA ASP A 231 -4.87 -12.97 -2.15
C ASP A 231 -6.34 -12.77 -2.50
N LEU A 232 -6.80 -11.55 -2.26
CA LEU A 232 -8.09 -11.04 -2.71
C LEU A 232 -7.88 -9.58 -3.13
N SER A 233 -8.20 -9.24 -4.39
CA SER A 233 -8.03 -7.89 -4.91
C SER A 233 -9.05 -7.57 -5.99
N PRO A 234 -9.40 -6.30 -6.24
CA PRO A 234 -10.31 -5.94 -7.31
C PRO A 234 -9.77 -6.30 -8.69
N VAL A 235 -10.65 -6.72 -9.59
CA VAL A 235 -10.35 -6.75 -11.02
C VAL A 235 -10.58 -5.35 -11.57
N TYR A 236 -9.54 -4.72 -12.13
CA TYR A 236 -9.64 -3.35 -12.63
C TYR A 236 -10.78 -3.18 -13.64
N GLY A 237 -11.59 -2.14 -13.43
CA GLY A 237 -12.70 -1.80 -14.33
C GLY A 237 -13.85 -2.80 -14.35
N LYS A 238 -13.87 -3.82 -13.47
CA LYS A 238 -14.92 -4.84 -13.41
C LYS A 238 -15.53 -4.96 -12.03
N GLU A 239 -16.77 -5.46 -11.98
CA GLU A 239 -17.44 -5.86 -10.74
C GLU A 239 -17.06 -7.30 -10.37
N ALA A 240 -15.77 -7.51 -10.17
CA ALA A 240 -15.20 -8.81 -9.89
C ALA A 240 -13.98 -8.70 -8.98
N LEU A 241 -13.65 -9.79 -8.32
CA LEU A 241 -12.47 -9.91 -7.47
C LEU A 241 -11.54 -11.00 -8.01
N TRP A 242 -10.25 -10.74 -7.97
CA TRP A 242 -9.22 -11.76 -8.05
C TRP A 242 -9.16 -12.53 -6.74
N LEU A 243 -9.02 -13.83 -6.81
CA LEU A 243 -8.75 -14.71 -5.68
C LEU A 243 -7.63 -15.67 -6.05
N SER A 244 -6.58 -15.76 -5.23
CA SER A 244 -5.66 -16.90 -5.27
C SER A 244 -5.88 -17.80 -4.07
N THR A 245 -5.82 -19.11 -4.30
CA THR A 245 -5.79 -20.14 -3.26
C THR A 245 -4.41 -20.79 -3.24
N SER A 246 -4.22 -21.85 -2.45
CA SER A 246 -2.95 -22.58 -2.44
C SER A 246 -2.54 -23.12 -3.81
N HIS A 247 -3.49 -23.38 -4.70
CA HIS A 247 -3.25 -24.11 -5.94
C HIS A 247 -3.73 -23.40 -7.22
N ASN A 248 -4.65 -22.46 -7.13
CA ASN A 248 -5.31 -21.91 -8.31
C ASN A 248 -5.60 -20.42 -8.18
N ILE A 249 -5.80 -19.79 -9.34
CA ILE A 249 -6.25 -18.40 -9.48
C ILE A 249 -7.68 -18.40 -10.01
N TYR A 250 -8.53 -17.55 -9.43
CA TYR A 250 -9.92 -17.39 -9.83
C TYR A 250 -10.28 -15.91 -9.99
N GLN A 251 -11.28 -15.66 -10.83
CA GLN A 251 -12.09 -14.44 -10.76
C GLN A 251 -13.44 -14.77 -10.11
N PHE A 252 -13.83 -13.95 -9.16
CA PHE A 252 -15.16 -14.00 -8.55
C PHE A 252 -16.02 -12.91 -9.15
N ASP A 253 -17.06 -13.28 -9.88
CA ASP A 253 -18.09 -12.38 -10.39
C ASP A 253 -19.08 -12.07 -9.25
N ILE A 254 -19.15 -10.79 -8.86
CA ILE A 254 -19.92 -10.37 -7.68
C ILE A 254 -21.43 -10.47 -7.95
N ALA A 255 -21.87 -10.18 -9.19
CA ALA A 255 -23.28 -10.17 -9.52
C ALA A 255 -23.89 -11.58 -9.51
N THR A 256 -23.12 -12.56 -9.96
CA THR A 256 -23.58 -13.97 -10.05
C THR A 256 -23.10 -14.84 -8.89
N SER A 257 -22.22 -14.32 -8.04
CA SER A 257 -21.54 -15.05 -6.95
C SER A 257 -20.84 -16.32 -7.43
N LYS A 258 -20.21 -16.28 -8.62
CA LYS A 258 -19.52 -17.42 -9.23
C LYS A 258 -18.04 -17.19 -9.35
N PHE A 259 -17.28 -18.26 -9.07
CA PHE A 259 -15.85 -18.33 -9.34
C PHE A 259 -15.59 -18.91 -10.72
N THR A 260 -14.70 -18.28 -11.47
CA THR A 260 -14.18 -18.77 -12.76
C THR A 260 -12.70 -19.02 -12.64
N LEU A 261 -12.27 -20.28 -12.84
CA LEU A 261 -10.86 -20.65 -12.87
C LEU A 261 -10.14 -19.91 -14.00
N GLN A 262 -8.99 -19.36 -13.71
CA GLN A 262 -8.16 -18.68 -14.71
C GLN A 262 -7.07 -19.61 -15.21
N THR A 263 -6.95 -19.69 -16.53
CA THR A 263 -5.85 -20.42 -17.15
C THR A 263 -4.57 -19.60 -17.05
N SER A 264 -3.59 -20.12 -16.34
CA SER A 264 -2.27 -19.49 -16.16
C SER A 264 -1.23 -20.59 -15.91
N PRO A 265 0.01 -20.45 -16.35
CA PRO A 265 1.10 -21.33 -15.91
C PRO A 265 1.47 -21.11 -14.43
N LEU A 266 1.01 -19.99 -13.83
CA LEU A 266 1.31 -19.58 -12.46
C LEU A 266 0.10 -19.91 -11.56
N GLN A 267 -0.08 -21.18 -11.17
CA GLN A 267 -1.28 -21.57 -10.40
C GLN A 267 -1.03 -21.67 -8.88
N ASN A 268 0.06 -22.28 -8.46
CA ASN A 268 0.33 -22.53 -7.06
C ASN A 268 1.16 -21.41 -6.41
N LYS A 269 1.07 -21.29 -5.09
CA LYS A 269 1.85 -20.32 -4.28
C LYS A 269 1.71 -18.85 -4.73
N VAL A 270 0.64 -18.49 -5.41
CA VAL A 270 0.39 -17.10 -5.82
C VAL A 270 0.04 -16.27 -4.60
N LYS A 271 0.82 -15.22 -4.33
CA LYS A 271 0.71 -14.34 -3.16
C LYS A 271 0.02 -13.03 -3.47
N SER A 272 0.07 -12.57 -4.72
CA SER A 272 -0.72 -11.41 -5.15
C SER A 272 -1.04 -11.43 -6.63
N LEU A 273 -2.20 -10.79 -6.95
CA LEU A 273 -2.60 -10.44 -8.31
C LEU A 273 -2.99 -8.97 -8.34
N SER A 274 -2.59 -8.28 -9.40
CA SER A 274 -2.98 -6.88 -9.62
C SER A 274 -3.24 -6.63 -11.09
N SER A 275 -4.44 -6.19 -11.43
CA SER A 275 -4.79 -5.73 -12.78
C SER A 275 -4.84 -4.21 -12.82
N GLY A 276 -4.64 -3.63 -14.01
CA GLY A 276 -4.64 -2.20 -14.26
C GLY A 276 -5.45 -1.86 -15.51
N PRO A 277 -5.40 -0.60 -15.96
CA PRO A 277 -6.05 -0.16 -17.20
C PRO A 277 -5.47 -0.86 -18.43
N ASP A 278 -6.05 -0.55 -19.60
CA ASP A 278 -5.60 -1.11 -20.87
C ASP A 278 -4.09 -0.87 -21.06
N GLY A 279 -3.39 -1.90 -21.53
CA GLY A 279 -1.94 -1.91 -21.67
C GLY A 279 -1.14 -2.23 -20.39
N PHE A 280 -1.83 -2.49 -19.27
CA PHE A 280 -1.21 -3.01 -18.05
C PHE A 280 -1.44 -4.52 -17.96
N PRO A 281 -0.39 -5.35 -17.91
CA PRO A 281 -0.59 -6.78 -17.70
C PRO A 281 -1.16 -7.06 -16.30
N VAL A 282 -1.82 -8.20 -16.14
CA VAL A 282 -2.15 -8.70 -14.80
C VAL A 282 -0.86 -9.18 -14.15
N VAL A 283 -0.42 -8.46 -13.14
CA VAL A 283 0.80 -8.76 -12.36
C VAL A 283 0.53 -9.90 -11.39
N VAL A 284 1.47 -10.82 -11.30
CA VAL A 284 1.43 -11.98 -10.39
C VAL A 284 2.74 -12.07 -9.61
N VAL A 285 2.65 -12.21 -8.30
CA VAL A 285 3.76 -12.62 -7.44
C VAL A 285 3.53 -14.07 -7.03
N GLN A 286 4.42 -14.95 -7.46
CA GLN A 286 4.38 -16.39 -7.16
C GLN A 286 5.62 -16.77 -6.34
N GLY A 287 5.42 -17.35 -5.15
CA GLY A 287 6.53 -17.80 -4.32
C GLY A 287 7.35 -18.89 -5.01
N LYS A 288 8.66 -18.68 -5.10
CA LYS A 288 9.64 -19.67 -5.59
C LYS A 288 10.07 -20.61 -4.46
N ALA A 289 10.76 -20.02 -3.48
CA ALA A 289 11.17 -20.70 -2.27
C ALA A 289 10.29 -20.19 -1.11
N ASP A 290 9.70 -21.08 -0.34
CA ASP A 290 8.79 -20.72 0.75
C ASP A 290 7.63 -19.81 0.28
N TYR A 291 7.63 -18.52 0.68
CA TYR A 291 6.52 -17.59 0.50
C TYR A 291 6.85 -16.40 -0.40
N TRP A 292 8.10 -16.19 -0.79
CA TRP A 292 8.58 -15.03 -1.52
C TRP A 292 9.27 -15.40 -2.85
N THR A 293 9.54 -14.39 -3.62
CA THR A 293 10.24 -14.50 -4.92
C THR A 293 11.14 -13.29 -5.14
N ASP A 294 12.12 -13.44 -6.02
CA ASP A 294 12.97 -12.37 -6.52
C ASP A 294 12.51 -11.83 -7.88
N GLU A 295 11.34 -12.28 -8.37
CA GLU A 295 10.79 -11.87 -9.66
C GLU A 295 9.30 -11.55 -9.59
N ILE A 296 8.85 -10.70 -10.52
CA ILE A 296 7.45 -10.37 -10.77
C ILE A 296 7.13 -10.79 -12.21
N LYS A 297 6.01 -11.47 -12.41
CA LYS A 297 5.55 -11.95 -13.72
C LYS A 297 4.18 -11.41 -14.07
N ASP A 298 3.81 -11.49 -15.34
CA ASP A 298 2.40 -11.38 -15.73
C ASP A 298 1.67 -12.72 -15.56
N ILE A 299 0.35 -12.70 -15.71
CA ILE A 299 -0.50 -13.90 -15.56
C ILE A 299 -0.17 -15.00 -16.61
N ASN A 300 0.47 -14.66 -17.71
CA ASN A 300 0.90 -15.59 -18.76
C ASN A 300 2.30 -16.15 -18.50
N GLY A 301 2.96 -15.73 -17.40
CA GLY A 301 4.28 -16.19 -16.99
C GLY A 301 5.44 -15.39 -17.56
N ALA A 302 5.18 -14.33 -18.36
CA ALA A 302 6.23 -13.45 -18.85
C ALA A 302 6.79 -12.60 -17.69
N ARG A 303 8.12 -12.46 -17.65
CA ARG A 303 8.80 -11.71 -16.61
C ARG A 303 8.61 -10.22 -16.81
N ILE A 304 8.14 -9.52 -15.79
CA ILE A 304 8.03 -8.06 -15.72
C ILE A 304 9.27 -7.46 -15.05
N TYR A 305 9.74 -8.10 -13.98
CA TYR A 305 10.91 -7.64 -13.23
C TYR A 305 11.62 -8.80 -12.54
N GLN A 306 12.94 -8.68 -12.36
CA GLN A 306 13.75 -9.57 -11.53
C GLN A 306 14.96 -8.82 -10.99
N GLU A 307 15.29 -9.05 -9.72
CA GLU A 307 16.54 -8.64 -9.09
C GLU A 307 16.91 -9.69 -8.03
N ASP A 308 18.14 -10.21 -8.11
CA ASP A 308 18.62 -11.26 -7.21
C ASP A 308 18.62 -10.78 -5.74
N ASN A 309 18.39 -11.71 -4.84
CA ASN A 309 18.35 -11.49 -3.39
C ASN A 309 17.15 -10.68 -2.86
N LEU A 310 16.18 -10.33 -3.68
CA LEU A 310 14.92 -9.79 -3.18
C LEU A 310 14.04 -10.90 -2.56
N LYS A 311 13.20 -10.50 -1.61
CA LYS A 311 12.14 -11.32 -1.04
C LYS A 311 10.80 -10.61 -1.20
N ILE A 312 10.33 -10.54 -2.44
CA ILE A 312 9.04 -9.94 -2.78
C ILE A 312 7.93 -10.85 -2.29
N TYR A 313 7.00 -10.32 -1.48
CA TYR A 313 5.84 -11.05 -0.99
C TYR A 313 4.58 -10.70 -1.76
N LYS A 314 4.29 -9.40 -1.98
CA LYS A 314 3.19 -8.91 -2.82
C LYS A 314 3.63 -7.71 -3.67
N ALA A 315 2.97 -7.54 -4.80
CA ALA A 315 3.09 -6.35 -5.66
C ALA A 315 1.72 -5.93 -6.18
N ARG A 316 1.48 -4.61 -6.23
CA ARG A 316 0.25 -4.00 -6.73
C ARG A 316 0.57 -2.89 -7.70
N TRP A 317 -0.20 -2.74 -8.78
CA TRP A 317 -0.09 -1.53 -9.60
C TRP A 317 -0.30 -0.28 -8.75
N PHE A 318 0.57 0.70 -8.91
CA PHE A 318 0.47 2.01 -8.27
C PHE A 318 -0.54 2.89 -9.01
N ILE A 319 -1.80 2.50 -8.93
CA ILE A 319 -2.94 3.15 -9.57
C ILE A 319 -4.05 3.44 -8.54
N ASP A 320 -4.99 4.30 -8.92
CA ASP A 320 -6.15 4.56 -8.07
C ASP A 320 -7.09 3.36 -8.02
N ASN A 321 -7.50 3.00 -6.82
CA ASN A 321 -8.46 1.92 -6.60
C ASN A 321 -9.90 2.47 -6.73
N SER A 322 -10.41 2.55 -7.96
CA SER A 322 -11.78 3.00 -8.23
C SER A 322 -12.87 2.07 -7.73
N PHE A 323 -12.55 0.82 -7.39
CA PHE A 323 -13.47 -0.14 -6.80
C PHE A 323 -13.77 0.19 -5.33
N GLY A 324 -12.74 0.50 -4.56
CA GLY A 324 -12.83 0.75 -3.11
C GLY A 324 -13.01 2.21 -2.74
N TYR A 325 -12.37 3.15 -3.45
CA TYR A 325 -12.24 4.53 -2.98
C TYR A 325 -12.89 5.56 -3.89
N LEU A 326 -13.30 6.68 -3.32
CA LEU A 326 -13.72 7.87 -4.07
C LEU A 326 -12.48 8.66 -4.52
N PRO A 327 -12.49 9.24 -5.75
CA PRO A 327 -11.45 10.15 -6.19
C PRO A 327 -11.35 11.38 -5.28
N GLY A 328 -10.14 11.96 -5.18
CA GLY A 328 -9.92 13.20 -4.44
C GLY A 328 -10.02 13.06 -2.93
N ALA A 329 -10.02 11.83 -2.40
CA ALA A 329 -10.07 11.59 -0.98
C ALA A 329 -8.85 12.18 -0.26
N THR A 330 -9.08 12.88 0.84
CA THR A 330 -8.08 13.29 1.82
C THR A 330 -8.21 12.42 3.06
N ILE A 331 -7.19 12.38 3.91
CA ILE A 331 -7.31 11.67 5.19
C ILE A 331 -8.55 12.18 5.91
N THR A 332 -9.53 11.30 6.04
CA THR A 332 -10.74 11.55 6.82
C THR A 332 -10.47 11.12 8.25
N GLN A 333 -10.84 11.95 9.19
CA GLN A 333 -10.76 11.62 10.61
C GLN A 333 -12.14 11.71 11.22
N CYS A 334 -12.41 10.80 12.11
CA CYS A 334 -13.58 10.85 12.98
C CYS A 334 -13.43 12.03 13.92
N LYS A 335 -14.29 13.04 13.79
CA LYS A 335 -14.34 14.21 14.69
C LYS A 335 -15.33 13.98 15.81
#